data_c878377da3fd83733586dacad9d8cc21
#
_entry.id   c878377da3fd83733586dacad9d8cc21
#
_cell.length_a   1.000
_cell.length_b   1.000
_cell.length_c   1.000
_cell.angle_alpha   90.00
_cell.angle_beta   90.00
_cell.angle_gamma   90.00
#
_symmetry.space_group_name_H-M   'P 1'
#
loop_
_entity.id
_entity.type
_entity.pdbx_description
1 polymer ?
#
loop_
_entity_poly.entity_id
_entity_poly.type
_entity_poly.pdbx_seq_one_letter_code
_entity_poly.pdbx_strand_id
1 'polypeptide(L)'
;MRAVHVIVSLALLCGFGLQPAAQTDRPSFKADPPRFSDPNRRAKLSAAFADIDRVFQDFVATSHVPGAAWGIIVDGELAHTGSTGYSDVTSKVPVDVDTVFRIASMTKSFTAISILQLRDRNQLSLDDPADRYVPELKGLPYPTSDSPTITIRHLLSHSEGFPEDNPWGDRQLADTDEQMSRMIERGIPFSNAPGVAYEYSNYGFAILGRIVSKVSGVPYADYVQANILRPLGMTATTLEPTSVLPNRLAHGYRWEDDQWKEEPQLRHGAFGAMGGMLTSIRDLSKYVAMFMDAWPPRDGADDGPIRRSSLREMQQMWRPAVAAASRDASTGATQLNVAAYGFGLRISQTCTFRDVSHGGGLPGFGSTMRWLPEHGVGIIALGNLTYTVWGRATTAAIDLLAKTGGLQPRAIQPSHALVDARNAVSKLIVQWDDQLADRIAAENLFLDISKDRRRAGIDEIHATYGACTAPTSFDHVENALRGTWTMACERGRLRVTVTLAPTMPPTVQFIGIAPATSQPPTDACQ
;
A
#
# COMPACT_ATOMS: atom_id res chain seq x y z
N MET A 1 -11.93 65.28 -55.95
CA MET A 1 -11.18 64.21 -56.66
C MET A 1 -10.11 63.70 -55.69
N ARG A 2 -10.34 62.60 -55.06
CA ARG A 2 -9.36 61.93 -54.17
C ARG A 2 -9.09 60.52 -54.73
N ALA A 3 -7.84 60.30 -55.11
CA ALA A 3 -7.38 59.03 -55.61
C ALA A 3 -7.26 57.99 -54.47
N VAL A 4 -7.82 56.80 -54.68
CA VAL A 4 -7.73 55.65 -53.77
C VAL A 4 -6.59 54.79 -54.28
N HIS A 5 -5.57 54.62 -53.43
CA HIS A 5 -4.47 53.65 -53.69
C HIS A 5 -4.87 52.28 -53.11
N VAL A 6 -4.96 51.29 -53.95
CA VAL A 6 -5.14 49.91 -53.59
C VAL A 6 -3.76 49.30 -53.34
N ILE A 7 -3.49 48.88 -52.10
CA ILE A 7 -2.30 48.09 -51.73
C ILE A 7 -2.66 46.61 -51.80
N VAL A 8 -2.05 45.91 -52.74
CA VAL A 8 -2.13 44.44 -52.85
C VAL A 8 -1.06 43.86 -51.92
N SER A 9 -1.49 43.24 -50.82
CA SER A 9 -0.58 42.50 -49.95
C SER A 9 -0.44 41.06 -50.42
N LEU A 10 0.78 40.70 -50.84
CA LEU A 10 1.16 39.36 -51.19
C LEU A 10 1.43 38.58 -49.89
N ALA A 11 0.58 37.60 -49.54
CA ALA A 11 0.77 36.71 -48.41
C ALA A 11 1.71 35.56 -48.84
N LEU A 12 2.94 35.57 -48.34
CA LEU A 12 3.84 34.40 -48.38
C LEU A 12 3.34 33.34 -47.42
N LEU A 13 2.80 32.24 -47.93
CA LEU A 13 2.55 31.01 -47.20
C LEU A 13 3.89 30.30 -46.94
N CYS A 14 4.50 30.54 -45.77
CA CYS A 14 5.54 29.67 -45.24
C CYS A 14 4.89 28.38 -44.74
N GLY A 15 5.03 27.30 -45.52
CA GLY A 15 4.68 25.96 -45.08
C GLY A 15 5.61 25.51 -43.94
N PHE A 16 5.14 25.58 -42.71
CA PHE A 16 5.79 24.89 -41.60
C PHE A 16 5.50 23.38 -41.75
N GLY A 17 6.49 22.66 -42.29
CA GLY A 17 6.50 21.21 -42.18
C GLY A 17 6.50 20.82 -40.69
N LEU A 18 5.45 20.15 -40.24
CA LEU A 18 5.43 19.46 -38.95
C LEU A 18 6.53 18.39 -39.00
N GLN A 19 7.71 18.70 -38.46
CA GLN A 19 8.67 17.66 -38.11
C GLN A 19 8.00 16.75 -37.06
N PRO A 20 8.08 15.41 -37.21
CA PRO A 20 7.63 14.51 -36.19
C PRO A 20 8.40 14.86 -34.89
N ALA A 21 7.67 15.05 -33.81
CA ALA A 21 8.26 15.28 -32.50
C ALA A 21 9.31 14.20 -32.27
N ALA A 22 10.57 14.61 -32.08
CA ALA A 22 11.64 13.72 -31.72
C ALA A 22 11.17 12.96 -30.49
N GLN A 23 11.12 11.62 -30.56
CA GLN A 23 11.01 10.76 -29.39
C GLN A 23 12.08 11.27 -28.43
N THR A 24 11.65 11.91 -27.32
CA THR A 24 12.57 12.29 -26.25
C THR A 24 13.15 11.00 -25.74
N ASP A 25 14.41 10.69 -26.08
CA ASP A 25 15.12 9.52 -25.58
C ASP A 25 14.95 9.49 -24.07
N ARG A 26 14.32 8.42 -23.58
CA ARG A 26 14.20 8.20 -22.13
C ARG A 26 15.61 8.25 -21.55
N PRO A 27 15.84 9.01 -20.45
CA PRO A 27 17.13 9.02 -19.79
C PRO A 27 17.59 7.58 -19.52
N SER A 28 18.83 7.25 -19.85
CA SER A 28 19.38 5.88 -19.79
C SER A 28 19.25 5.20 -18.41
N PHE A 29 19.09 6.00 -17.35
CA PHE A 29 18.91 5.52 -15.97
C PHE A 29 17.45 5.16 -15.61
N LYS A 30 16.45 5.55 -16.43
CA LYS A 30 15.05 5.17 -16.17
C LYS A 30 14.81 3.72 -16.56
N ALA A 31 14.13 3.00 -15.67
CA ALA A 31 13.63 1.66 -15.92
C ALA A 31 12.13 1.71 -16.23
N ASP A 32 11.63 0.69 -16.92
CA ASP A 32 10.20 0.45 -17.00
C ASP A 32 9.61 0.08 -15.64
N PRO A 33 8.32 0.35 -15.40
CA PRO A 33 7.68 -0.08 -14.16
C PRO A 33 7.76 -1.60 -13.97
N PRO A 34 7.93 -2.09 -12.74
CA PRO A 34 7.87 -3.52 -12.44
C PRO A 34 6.59 -4.17 -12.97
N ARG A 35 6.71 -5.37 -13.55
CA ARG A 35 5.60 -6.10 -14.18
C ARG A 35 5.60 -7.58 -13.81
N PHE A 36 4.44 -8.21 -13.89
CA PHE A 36 4.34 -9.66 -13.75
C PHE A 36 4.93 -10.35 -14.98
N SER A 37 5.71 -11.39 -14.75
CA SER A 37 6.38 -12.15 -15.82
C SER A 37 5.58 -13.39 -16.27
N ASP A 38 4.70 -13.92 -15.42
CA ASP A 38 3.91 -15.12 -15.71
C ASP A 38 2.59 -14.76 -16.41
N PRO A 39 2.41 -15.07 -17.70
CA PRO A 39 1.17 -14.81 -18.42
C PRO A 39 -0.02 -15.64 -17.91
N ASN A 40 0.24 -16.77 -17.24
CA ASN A 40 -0.80 -17.66 -16.70
C ASN A 40 -1.11 -17.36 -15.22
N ARG A 41 -0.54 -16.30 -14.67
CA ARG A 41 -0.65 -15.94 -13.25
C ARG A 41 -2.10 -15.92 -12.77
N ARG A 42 -3.00 -15.26 -13.50
CA ARG A 42 -4.42 -15.13 -13.12
C ARG A 42 -5.13 -16.49 -13.07
N ALA A 43 -4.88 -17.34 -14.06
CA ALA A 43 -5.43 -18.69 -14.09
C ALA A 43 -4.93 -19.56 -12.94
N LYS A 44 -3.62 -19.45 -12.59
CA LYS A 44 -3.06 -20.13 -11.41
C LYS A 44 -3.74 -19.66 -10.12
N LEU A 45 -3.86 -18.35 -9.90
CA LEU A 45 -4.50 -17.80 -8.70
C LEU A 45 -5.96 -18.24 -8.58
N SER A 46 -6.72 -18.26 -9.69
CA SER A 46 -8.13 -18.64 -9.67
C SER A 46 -8.36 -20.10 -9.29
N ALA A 47 -7.37 -20.98 -9.45
CA ALA A 47 -7.47 -22.38 -9.03
C ALA A 47 -7.66 -22.54 -7.50
N ALA A 48 -7.27 -21.54 -6.69
CA ALA A 48 -7.46 -21.57 -5.24
C ALA A 48 -8.82 -21.04 -4.76
N PHE A 49 -9.65 -20.45 -5.62
CA PHE A 49 -10.85 -19.71 -5.16
C PHE A 49 -11.88 -20.61 -4.45
N ALA A 50 -12.12 -21.82 -4.95
CA ALA A 50 -13.03 -22.76 -4.28
C ALA A 50 -12.53 -23.20 -2.89
N ASP A 51 -11.20 -23.34 -2.71
CA ASP A 51 -10.61 -23.66 -1.41
C ASP A 51 -10.69 -22.47 -0.46
N ILE A 52 -10.52 -21.27 -0.98
CA ILE A 52 -10.69 -20.02 -0.21
C ILE A 52 -12.13 -19.89 0.25
N ASP A 53 -13.12 -20.20 -0.59
CA ASP A 53 -14.54 -20.19 -0.17
C ASP A 53 -14.77 -21.12 1.02
N ARG A 54 -14.19 -22.35 0.98
CA ARG A 54 -14.29 -23.27 2.13
C ARG A 54 -13.67 -22.69 3.40
N VAL A 55 -12.50 -22.05 3.30
CA VAL A 55 -11.86 -21.40 4.45
C VAL A 55 -12.75 -20.34 5.09
N PHE A 56 -13.38 -19.49 4.26
CA PHE A 56 -14.28 -18.46 4.78
C PHE A 56 -15.58 -19.05 5.34
N GLN A 57 -16.18 -20.03 4.67
CA GLN A 57 -17.38 -20.73 5.15
C GLN A 57 -17.14 -21.41 6.50
N ASP A 58 -16.05 -22.16 6.63
CA ASP A 58 -15.64 -22.83 7.88
C ASP A 58 -15.39 -21.82 9.00
N PHE A 59 -14.72 -20.70 8.67
CA PHE A 59 -14.48 -19.63 9.63
C PHE A 59 -15.80 -19.01 10.11
N VAL A 60 -16.73 -18.71 9.21
CA VAL A 60 -18.05 -18.14 9.53
C VAL A 60 -18.84 -19.08 10.44
N ALA A 61 -18.86 -20.38 10.11
CA ALA A 61 -19.56 -21.39 10.89
C ALA A 61 -18.96 -21.54 12.32
N THR A 62 -17.64 -21.66 12.41
CA THR A 62 -16.94 -21.87 13.70
C THR A 62 -16.91 -20.63 14.58
N SER A 63 -17.03 -19.45 13.99
CA SER A 63 -17.07 -18.17 14.71
C SER A 63 -18.48 -17.66 14.97
N HIS A 64 -19.51 -18.42 14.65
CA HIS A 64 -20.93 -18.06 14.80
C HIS A 64 -21.31 -16.75 14.10
N VAL A 65 -20.69 -16.41 12.96
CA VAL A 65 -21.04 -15.21 12.20
C VAL A 65 -22.36 -15.45 11.49
N PRO A 66 -23.42 -14.64 11.72
CA PRO A 66 -24.74 -14.89 11.12
C PRO A 66 -24.72 -14.81 9.59
N GLY A 67 -23.95 -13.87 9.05
CA GLY A 67 -23.81 -13.68 7.62
C GLY A 67 -22.52 -12.95 7.27
N ALA A 68 -21.93 -13.33 6.14
CA ALA A 68 -20.68 -12.76 5.67
C ALA A 68 -20.57 -12.77 4.15
N ALA A 69 -19.83 -11.81 3.62
CA ALA A 69 -19.40 -11.77 2.23
C ALA A 69 -17.89 -11.49 2.16
N TRP A 70 -17.23 -12.03 1.13
CA TRP A 70 -15.80 -11.80 0.87
C TRP A 70 -15.52 -11.61 -0.61
N GLY A 71 -14.36 -11.03 -0.92
CA GLY A 71 -13.91 -10.80 -2.29
C GLY A 71 -12.40 -10.98 -2.41
N ILE A 72 -11.97 -11.52 -3.54
CA ILE A 72 -10.57 -11.63 -3.97
C ILE A 72 -10.37 -10.66 -5.14
N ILE A 73 -9.41 -9.77 -4.98
CA ILE A 73 -9.06 -8.77 -5.98
C ILE A 73 -7.74 -9.20 -6.61
N VAL A 74 -7.69 -9.26 -7.93
CA VAL A 74 -6.48 -9.58 -8.69
C VAL A 74 -6.26 -8.49 -9.73
N ASP A 75 -5.10 -7.85 -9.70
CA ASP A 75 -4.70 -6.79 -10.64
C ASP A 75 -5.72 -5.63 -10.75
N GLY A 76 -6.31 -5.27 -9.61
CA GLY A 76 -7.30 -4.18 -9.52
C GLY A 76 -8.75 -4.57 -9.87
N GLU A 77 -9.00 -5.82 -10.22
CA GLU A 77 -10.35 -6.33 -10.53
C GLU A 77 -10.85 -7.25 -9.42
N LEU A 78 -12.13 -7.17 -9.10
CA LEU A 78 -12.83 -8.13 -8.24
C LEU A 78 -12.95 -9.46 -9.00
N ALA A 79 -11.98 -10.35 -8.79
CA ALA A 79 -11.85 -11.60 -9.56
C ALA A 79 -12.74 -12.73 -9.04
N HIS A 80 -13.09 -12.70 -7.75
CA HIS A 80 -13.95 -13.71 -7.13
C HIS A 80 -14.71 -13.13 -5.95
N THR A 81 -15.91 -13.65 -5.71
CA THR A 81 -16.74 -13.31 -4.54
C THR A 81 -17.39 -14.56 -3.96
N GLY A 82 -17.49 -14.58 -2.65
CA GLY A 82 -18.30 -15.58 -1.94
C GLY A 82 -19.14 -14.93 -0.85
N SER A 83 -20.17 -15.61 -0.43
CA SER A 83 -21.04 -15.19 0.67
C SER A 83 -21.69 -16.40 1.34
N THR A 84 -22.13 -16.23 2.58
CA THR A 84 -22.87 -17.25 3.32
C THR A 84 -23.71 -16.61 4.43
N GLY A 85 -24.78 -17.29 4.84
CA GLY A 85 -25.63 -16.87 5.93
C GLY A 85 -26.59 -15.73 5.59
N TYR A 86 -27.01 -14.98 6.59
CA TYR A 86 -28.09 -14.01 6.52
C TYR A 86 -27.68 -12.62 6.98
N SER A 87 -28.09 -11.61 6.23
CA SER A 87 -27.98 -10.19 6.62
C SER A 87 -28.99 -9.82 7.71
N ASP A 88 -30.13 -10.49 7.72
CA ASP A 88 -31.16 -10.49 8.76
C ASP A 88 -31.52 -11.93 9.12
N VAL A 89 -31.20 -12.35 10.34
CA VAL A 89 -31.44 -13.71 10.84
C VAL A 89 -32.92 -13.99 10.98
N THR A 90 -33.73 -12.99 11.39
CA THR A 90 -35.16 -13.13 11.64
C THR A 90 -35.91 -13.32 10.33
N SER A 91 -35.68 -12.46 9.35
CA SER A 91 -36.35 -12.50 8.02
C SER A 91 -35.63 -13.43 7.05
N LYS A 92 -34.48 -14.01 7.44
CA LYS A 92 -33.64 -14.89 6.63
C LYS A 92 -33.25 -14.29 5.27
N VAL A 93 -32.93 -12.98 5.25
CA VAL A 93 -32.44 -12.31 4.05
C VAL A 93 -31.00 -12.77 3.77
N PRO A 94 -30.75 -13.44 2.64
CA PRO A 94 -29.42 -13.98 2.36
C PRO A 94 -28.39 -12.84 2.11
N VAL A 95 -27.14 -13.09 2.50
CA VAL A 95 -26.02 -12.19 2.17
C VAL A 95 -25.59 -12.38 0.73
N ASP A 96 -25.30 -11.29 0.06
CA ASP A 96 -24.66 -11.28 -1.26
C ASP A 96 -23.55 -10.22 -1.36
N VAL A 97 -22.92 -10.09 -2.53
CA VAL A 97 -21.83 -9.14 -2.82
C VAL A 97 -22.25 -7.67 -2.66
N ASP A 98 -23.52 -7.38 -2.73
CA ASP A 98 -24.12 -6.03 -2.64
C ASP A 98 -24.74 -5.73 -1.27
N THR A 99 -24.74 -6.70 -0.36
CA THR A 99 -25.15 -6.49 1.04
C THR A 99 -24.24 -5.46 1.70
N VAL A 100 -24.84 -4.49 2.37
CA VAL A 100 -24.15 -3.34 2.98
C VAL A 100 -23.93 -3.60 4.46
N PHE A 101 -22.67 -3.62 4.88
CA PHE A 101 -22.23 -3.83 6.25
C PHE A 101 -21.54 -2.58 6.81
N ARG A 102 -21.55 -2.41 8.12
CA ARG A 102 -20.64 -1.46 8.76
C ARG A 102 -19.20 -1.97 8.70
N ILE A 103 -18.29 -1.07 8.34
CA ILE A 103 -16.87 -1.41 8.21
C ILE A 103 -16.00 -0.86 9.33
N ALA A 104 -16.62 -0.22 10.30
CA ALA A 104 -15.93 0.25 11.51
C ALA A 104 -14.64 1.00 11.19
N SER A 105 -13.54 0.68 11.87
CA SER A 105 -12.26 1.37 11.79
C SER A 105 -11.60 1.40 10.40
N MET A 106 -12.06 0.62 9.42
CA MET A 106 -11.61 0.81 8.04
C MET A 106 -11.97 2.21 7.51
N THR A 107 -12.98 2.89 8.11
CA THR A 107 -13.33 4.30 7.87
C THR A 107 -12.14 5.23 8.03
N LYS A 108 -11.18 4.92 8.93
CA LYS A 108 -10.00 5.74 9.19
C LYS A 108 -9.16 6.01 7.94
N SER A 109 -9.08 5.05 7.03
CA SER A 109 -8.36 5.24 5.78
C SER A 109 -9.02 6.28 4.87
N PHE A 110 -10.36 6.37 4.85
CA PHE A 110 -11.09 7.41 4.13
C PHE A 110 -10.86 8.79 4.76
N THR A 111 -10.78 8.86 6.08
CA THR A 111 -10.43 10.09 6.81
C THR A 111 -9.01 10.53 6.46
N ALA A 112 -8.05 9.61 6.42
CA ALA A 112 -6.68 9.90 6.02
C ALA A 112 -6.60 10.40 4.56
N ILE A 113 -7.32 9.79 3.62
CA ILE A 113 -7.43 10.29 2.24
C ILE A 113 -7.96 11.72 2.24
N SER A 114 -9.02 12.03 3.01
CA SER A 114 -9.59 13.37 3.07
C SER A 114 -8.58 14.41 3.54
N ILE A 115 -7.79 14.12 4.56
CA ILE A 115 -6.69 14.97 5.04
C ILE A 115 -5.63 15.16 3.96
N LEU A 116 -5.21 14.09 3.29
CA LEU A 116 -4.19 14.17 2.24
C LEU A 116 -4.68 14.92 1.00
N GLN A 117 -5.96 14.82 0.64
CA GLN A 117 -6.55 15.64 -0.42
C GLN A 117 -6.49 17.14 -0.08
N LEU A 118 -6.78 17.51 1.16
CA LEU A 118 -6.67 18.91 1.62
C LEU A 118 -5.20 19.38 1.63
N ARG A 119 -4.27 18.53 2.06
CA ARG A 119 -2.83 18.80 1.97
C ARG A 119 -2.39 18.99 0.51
N ASP A 120 -2.78 18.08 -0.38
CA ASP A 120 -2.39 18.12 -1.80
C ASP A 120 -2.92 19.35 -2.54
N ARG A 121 -4.00 19.98 -1.98
CA ARG A 121 -4.55 21.28 -2.41
C ARG A 121 -3.93 22.48 -1.67
N ASN A 122 -2.90 22.27 -0.83
CA ASN A 122 -2.24 23.29 -0.01
C ASN A 122 -3.18 23.99 0.99
N GLN A 123 -4.22 23.32 1.47
CA GLN A 123 -5.17 23.85 2.44
C GLN A 123 -4.76 23.60 3.90
N LEU A 124 -3.87 22.64 4.12
CA LEU A 124 -3.23 22.35 5.40
C LEU A 124 -1.84 21.73 5.19
N SER A 125 -1.02 21.68 6.25
CA SER A 125 0.20 20.87 6.33
C SER A 125 0.02 19.75 7.34
N LEU A 126 0.63 18.57 7.10
CA LEU A 126 0.59 17.48 8.08
C LEU A 126 1.33 17.82 9.38
N ASP A 127 2.23 18.78 9.33
CA ASP A 127 3.00 19.25 10.49
C ASP A 127 2.37 20.49 11.16
N ASP A 128 1.20 20.94 10.69
CA ASP A 128 0.42 21.95 11.39
C ASP A 128 -0.01 21.43 12.77
N PRO A 129 0.05 22.25 13.83
CA PRO A 129 -0.54 21.94 15.12
C PRO A 129 -2.05 21.69 14.97
N ALA A 130 -2.55 20.60 15.55
CA ALA A 130 -3.98 20.25 15.47
C ALA A 130 -4.89 21.30 16.14
N ASP A 131 -4.39 21.98 17.17
CA ASP A 131 -5.09 23.05 17.88
C ASP A 131 -5.35 24.31 17.03
N ARG A 132 -4.66 24.46 15.90
CA ARG A 132 -4.95 25.48 14.90
C ARG A 132 -6.37 25.33 14.33
N TYR A 133 -6.83 24.10 14.18
CA TYR A 133 -8.12 23.74 13.58
C TYR A 133 -9.17 23.36 14.62
N VAL A 134 -8.74 22.82 15.76
CA VAL A 134 -9.58 22.41 16.90
C VAL A 134 -9.05 23.12 18.16
N PRO A 135 -9.50 24.39 18.39
CA PRO A 135 -8.94 25.23 19.46
C PRO A 135 -9.04 24.68 20.88
N GLU A 136 -10.00 23.79 21.12
CA GLU A 136 -10.19 23.10 22.41
C GLU A 136 -8.95 22.29 22.83
N LEU A 137 -8.11 21.86 21.88
CA LEU A 137 -6.87 21.13 22.14
C LEU A 137 -5.77 21.98 22.81
N LYS A 138 -5.87 23.32 22.81
CA LYS A 138 -4.86 24.23 23.40
C LYS A 138 -4.67 24.04 24.90
N GLY A 139 -5.70 23.58 25.59
CA GLY A 139 -5.68 23.42 27.04
C GLY A 139 -5.26 22.01 27.52
N LEU A 140 -4.83 21.12 26.63
CA LEU A 140 -4.49 19.75 27.02
C LEU A 140 -3.29 19.70 27.96
N PRO A 141 -3.37 18.88 29.03
CA PRO A 141 -2.29 18.71 30.01
C PRO A 141 -1.21 17.74 29.46
N TYR A 142 -0.31 18.22 28.64
CA TYR A 142 0.79 17.41 28.10
C TYR A 142 1.61 16.74 29.20
N PRO A 143 2.17 15.52 28.97
CA PRO A 143 2.88 14.74 29.99
C PRO A 143 4.09 15.44 30.58
N THR A 144 4.81 16.22 29.78
CA THR A 144 6.03 16.95 30.17
C THR A 144 6.05 18.33 29.53
N SER A 145 6.83 19.25 30.11
CA SER A 145 6.96 20.63 29.60
C SER A 145 7.68 20.73 28.26
N ASP A 146 8.42 19.70 27.85
CA ASP A 146 9.11 19.59 26.56
C ASP A 146 8.34 18.72 25.55
N SER A 147 7.13 18.26 25.87
CA SER A 147 6.27 17.54 24.95
C SER A 147 5.98 18.41 23.72
N PRO A 148 6.14 17.86 22.48
CA PRO A 148 5.76 18.59 21.28
C PRO A 148 4.24 18.72 21.19
N THR A 149 3.77 19.80 20.56
CA THR A 149 2.35 19.97 20.24
C THR A 149 1.88 18.87 19.28
N ILE A 150 0.68 18.34 19.51
CA ILE A 150 0.06 17.37 18.60
C ILE A 150 -0.09 17.97 17.20
N THR A 151 0.42 17.26 16.19
CA THR A 151 0.26 17.62 14.77
C THR A 151 -0.77 16.71 14.08
N ILE A 152 -1.22 17.11 12.89
CA ILE A 152 -2.09 16.26 12.04
C ILE A 152 -1.39 14.93 11.73
N ARG A 153 -0.07 14.93 11.52
CA ARG A 153 0.74 13.71 11.30
C ARG A 153 0.69 12.76 12.48
N HIS A 154 0.76 13.28 13.71
CA HIS A 154 0.64 12.47 14.91
C HIS A 154 -0.72 11.76 14.95
N LEU A 155 -1.82 12.47 14.69
CA LEU A 155 -3.18 11.91 14.66
C LEU A 155 -3.33 10.85 13.55
N LEU A 156 -2.79 11.09 12.36
CA LEU A 156 -2.85 10.14 11.24
C LEU A 156 -2.13 8.83 11.50
N SER A 157 -1.10 8.85 12.35
CA SER A 157 -0.21 7.71 12.62
C SER A 157 -0.37 7.10 14.01
N HIS A 158 -1.40 7.50 14.76
CA HIS A 158 -1.63 7.05 16.14
C HIS A 158 -0.40 7.27 17.04
N SER A 159 0.15 8.47 16.98
CA SER A 159 1.29 8.88 17.81
C SER A 159 1.07 10.21 18.53
N GLU A 160 -0.17 10.62 18.66
CA GLU A 160 -0.58 11.80 19.43
C GLU A 160 -0.42 11.64 20.93
N GLY A 161 -0.27 10.39 21.39
CA GLY A 161 -0.05 10.07 22.79
C GLY A 161 -1.30 9.86 23.62
N PHE A 162 -2.50 9.84 23.02
CA PHE A 162 -3.73 9.47 23.70
C PHE A 162 -3.73 7.97 24.01
N PRO A 163 -4.40 7.53 25.10
CA PRO A 163 -4.48 6.12 25.42
C PRO A 163 -5.31 5.32 24.42
N GLU A 164 -5.04 4.03 24.31
CA GLU A 164 -5.91 3.08 23.60
C GLU A 164 -7.35 3.21 24.11
N ASP A 165 -8.28 3.42 23.21
CA ASP A 165 -9.66 3.75 23.53
C ASP A 165 -10.70 2.78 22.94
N ASN A 166 -10.31 1.56 22.57
CA ASN A 166 -11.24 0.48 22.26
C ASN A 166 -11.62 -0.30 23.55
N PRO A 167 -12.89 -0.67 23.76
CA PRO A 167 -14.07 -0.38 22.93
C PRO A 167 -14.80 0.91 23.31
N TRP A 168 -14.22 1.78 24.14
CA TRP A 168 -14.88 3.01 24.61
C TRP A 168 -15.26 3.93 23.42
N GLY A 169 -14.34 4.19 22.51
CA GLY A 169 -14.56 5.06 21.36
C GLY A 169 -15.69 4.57 20.45
N ASP A 170 -15.85 3.24 20.31
CA ASP A 170 -16.91 2.65 19.50
C ASP A 170 -18.32 2.99 20.00
N ARG A 171 -18.47 3.24 21.30
CA ARG A 171 -19.74 3.62 21.91
C ARG A 171 -20.04 5.12 21.78
N GLN A 172 -19.06 5.94 21.38
CA GLN A 172 -19.21 7.38 21.18
C GLN A 172 -19.60 7.74 19.74
N LEU A 173 -19.79 6.74 18.86
CA LEU A 173 -19.97 6.93 17.41
C LEU A 173 -21.05 7.98 17.07
N ALA A 174 -22.14 8.04 17.86
CA ALA A 174 -23.28 8.91 17.66
C ALA A 174 -23.19 10.28 18.39
N ASP A 175 -22.12 10.54 19.13
CA ASP A 175 -21.95 11.79 19.88
C ASP A 175 -21.95 13.02 18.94
N THR A 176 -22.52 14.12 19.43
CA THR A 176 -22.56 15.37 18.68
C THR A 176 -21.22 16.10 18.75
N ASP A 177 -21.03 17.11 17.87
CA ASP A 177 -19.85 17.98 17.90
C ASP A 177 -19.72 18.71 19.24
N GLU A 178 -20.83 19.14 19.84
CA GLU A 178 -20.83 19.80 21.17
C GLU A 178 -20.45 18.83 22.29
N GLN A 179 -20.87 17.56 22.21
CA GLN A 179 -20.45 16.53 23.17
C GLN A 179 -18.95 16.29 23.06
N MET A 180 -18.42 16.15 21.85
CA MET A 180 -16.99 15.99 21.60
C MET A 180 -16.20 17.23 22.09
N SER A 181 -16.64 18.46 21.83
CA SER A 181 -15.99 19.68 22.36
C SER A 181 -15.91 19.66 23.87
N ARG A 182 -17.03 19.35 24.55
CA ARG A 182 -17.04 19.24 26.02
C ARG A 182 -16.11 18.15 26.55
N MET A 183 -15.95 17.05 25.81
CA MET A 183 -14.98 15.99 26.21
C MET A 183 -13.54 16.50 26.09
N ILE A 184 -13.19 17.21 25.01
CA ILE A 184 -11.85 17.78 24.84
C ILE A 184 -11.57 18.83 25.92
N GLU A 185 -12.52 19.74 26.19
CA GLU A 185 -12.39 20.80 27.20
C GLU A 185 -12.20 20.27 28.64
N ARG A 186 -12.75 19.09 28.95
CA ARG A 186 -12.50 18.41 30.23
C ARG A 186 -11.08 17.85 30.35
N GLY A 187 -10.36 17.78 29.24
CA GLY A 187 -9.04 17.19 29.12
C GLY A 187 -9.06 15.77 28.60
N ILE A 188 -8.04 15.42 27.82
CA ILE A 188 -7.77 14.07 27.38
C ILE A 188 -6.48 13.62 28.09
N PRO A 189 -6.47 12.47 28.79
CA PRO A 189 -5.25 11.98 29.40
C PRO A 189 -4.27 11.53 28.32
N PHE A 190 -2.99 11.52 28.66
CA PHE A 190 -1.93 11.01 27.81
C PHE A 190 -1.35 9.73 28.41
N SER A 191 -1.15 8.71 27.59
CA SER A 191 -0.36 7.53 27.94
C SER A 191 1.11 7.73 27.58
N ASN A 192 1.41 8.53 26.58
CA ASN A 192 2.75 8.84 26.07
C ASN A 192 2.85 10.33 25.65
N ALA A 193 4.07 10.86 25.59
CA ALA A 193 4.27 12.14 24.92
C ALA A 193 4.03 12.00 23.39
N PRO A 194 3.48 13.03 22.72
CA PRO A 194 3.29 12.99 21.27
C PRO A 194 4.60 12.66 20.52
N GLY A 195 4.51 11.80 19.53
CA GLY A 195 5.64 11.39 18.71
C GLY A 195 6.51 10.26 19.30
N VAL A 196 6.27 9.81 20.55
CA VAL A 196 7.13 8.82 21.21
C VAL A 196 6.75 7.39 20.85
N ALA A 197 5.47 7.01 20.98
CA ALA A 197 5.01 5.65 20.80
C ALA A 197 3.78 5.57 19.87
N TYR A 198 3.54 4.37 19.36
CA TYR A 198 2.26 4.02 18.74
C TYR A 198 1.26 3.67 19.84
N GLU A 199 0.10 4.31 19.81
CA GLU A 199 -1.05 3.95 20.63
C GLU A 199 -2.35 4.25 19.89
N TYR A 200 -3.14 3.19 19.62
CA TYR A 200 -4.32 3.31 18.79
C TYR A 200 -5.39 4.19 19.41
N SER A 201 -5.87 5.21 18.72
CA SER A 201 -6.90 6.12 19.24
C SER A 201 -8.00 6.38 18.22
N ASN A 202 -9.23 6.04 18.58
CA ASN A 202 -10.43 6.47 17.85
C ASN A 202 -10.64 7.97 17.99
N TYR A 203 -10.33 8.50 19.16
CA TYR A 203 -10.44 9.92 19.46
C TYR A 203 -9.61 10.78 18.49
N GLY A 204 -8.36 10.37 18.23
CA GLY A 204 -7.48 11.06 17.27
C GLY A 204 -8.11 11.14 15.88
N PHE A 205 -8.74 10.09 15.41
CA PHE A 205 -9.43 10.08 14.10
C PHE A 205 -10.76 10.84 14.09
N ALA A 206 -11.47 10.91 15.21
CA ALA A 206 -12.63 11.82 15.34
C ALA A 206 -12.19 13.28 15.21
N ILE A 207 -11.07 13.67 15.83
CA ILE A 207 -10.45 15.00 15.68
C ILE A 207 -10.08 15.27 14.21
N LEU A 208 -9.48 14.30 13.50
CA LEU A 208 -9.19 14.43 12.07
C LEU A 208 -10.46 14.69 11.23
N GLY A 209 -11.58 14.02 11.55
CA GLY A 209 -12.88 14.27 10.90
C GLY A 209 -13.36 15.71 11.09
N ARG A 210 -13.21 16.27 12.29
CA ARG A 210 -13.51 17.68 12.57
C ARG A 210 -12.57 18.63 11.80
N ILE A 211 -11.27 18.28 11.69
CA ILE A 211 -10.32 19.06 10.89
C ILE A 211 -10.73 19.08 9.41
N VAL A 212 -11.17 17.93 8.87
CA VAL A 212 -11.69 17.87 7.49
C VAL A 212 -12.86 18.82 7.31
N SER A 213 -13.86 18.79 8.21
CA SER A 213 -15.02 19.69 8.15
C SER A 213 -14.61 21.16 8.26
N LYS A 214 -13.70 21.48 9.18
CA LYS A 214 -13.22 22.84 9.42
C LYS A 214 -12.48 23.43 8.22
N VAL A 215 -11.59 22.67 7.61
CA VAL A 215 -10.74 23.13 6.51
C VAL A 215 -11.50 23.17 5.18
N SER A 216 -12.36 22.19 4.93
CA SER A 216 -13.16 22.13 3.70
C SER A 216 -14.37 23.05 3.70
N GLY A 217 -14.88 23.44 4.87
CA GLY A 217 -16.09 24.23 5.02
C GLY A 217 -17.39 23.43 4.83
N VAL A 218 -17.33 22.10 4.71
CA VAL A 218 -18.50 21.23 4.57
C VAL A 218 -18.45 20.08 5.59
N PRO A 219 -19.60 19.49 6.00
CA PRO A 219 -19.60 18.34 6.89
C PRO A 219 -18.72 17.19 6.38
N TYR A 220 -18.09 16.46 7.29
CA TYR A 220 -17.19 15.35 6.97
C TYR A 220 -17.84 14.32 6.02
N ALA A 221 -19.08 13.92 6.31
CA ALA A 221 -19.82 12.95 5.49
C ALA A 221 -20.00 13.44 4.04
N ASP A 222 -20.34 14.69 3.86
CA ASP A 222 -20.54 15.32 2.54
C ASP A 222 -19.21 15.42 1.79
N TYR A 223 -18.12 15.75 2.51
CA TYR A 223 -16.78 15.79 1.92
C TYR A 223 -16.37 14.42 1.38
N VAL A 224 -16.51 13.37 2.17
CA VAL A 224 -16.16 12.00 1.78
C VAL A 224 -17.03 11.55 0.59
N GLN A 225 -18.34 11.80 0.66
CA GLN A 225 -19.27 11.46 -0.42
C GLN A 225 -18.88 12.12 -1.75
N ALA A 226 -18.58 13.41 -1.72
CA ALA A 226 -18.29 14.18 -2.93
C ALA A 226 -16.89 13.92 -3.50
N ASN A 227 -15.88 13.77 -2.63
CA ASN A 227 -14.48 13.76 -3.04
C ASN A 227 -13.86 12.36 -3.12
N ILE A 228 -14.50 11.31 -2.55
CA ILE A 228 -13.97 9.94 -2.54
C ILE A 228 -15.00 8.98 -3.14
N LEU A 229 -16.20 8.87 -2.55
CA LEU A 229 -17.15 7.81 -2.90
C LEU A 229 -17.70 7.97 -4.32
N ARG A 230 -18.16 9.17 -4.66
CA ARG A 230 -18.70 9.47 -5.99
C ARG A 230 -17.64 9.30 -7.11
N PRO A 231 -16.42 9.84 -7.00
CA PRO A 231 -15.39 9.63 -8.01
C PRO A 231 -15.00 8.16 -8.22
N LEU A 232 -15.08 7.33 -7.16
CA LEU A 232 -14.81 5.89 -7.25
C LEU A 232 -16.03 5.06 -7.70
N GLY A 233 -17.21 5.69 -7.88
CA GLY A 233 -18.44 4.98 -8.19
C GLY A 233 -18.89 4.03 -7.07
N MET A 234 -18.60 4.36 -5.80
CA MET A 234 -19.00 3.60 -4.61
C MET A 234 -20.43 3.99 -4.18
N THR A 235 -21.41 3.59 -4.97
CA THR A 235 -22.81 4.05 -4.86
C THR A 235 -23.59 3.47 -3.70
N ALA A 236 -23.16 2.31 -3.18
CA ALA A 236 -23.75 1.66 -2.00
C ALA A 236 -23.05 2.04 -0.69
N THR A 237 -22.01 2.88 -0.76
CA THR A 237 -21.20 3.27 0.40
C THR A 237 -21.68 4.59 0.99
N THR A 238 -21.85 4.65 2.31
CA THR A 238 -22.40 5.82 3.01
C THR A 238 -22.01 5.84 4.48
N LEU A 239 -22.17 7.00 5.14
CA LEU A 239 -22.16 7.11 6.60
C LEU A 239 -23.57 7.09 7.19
N GLU A 240 -24.63 7.27 6.35
CA GLU A 240 -26.02 7.31 6.79
C GLU A 240 -26.72 5.97 6.60
N PRO A 241 -26.99 5.17 7.66
CA PRO A 241 -27.70 3.90 7.54
C PRO A 241 -29.08 4.03 6.90
N THR A 242 -29.77 5.16 7.14
CA THR A 242 -31.11 5.43 6.62
C THR A 242 -31.15 5.67 5.10
N SER A 243 -29.99 5.87 4.47
CA SER A 243 -29.89 5.99 3.01
C SER A 243 -29.75 4.62 2.32
N VAL A 244 -29.51 3.55 3.07
CA VAL A 244 -29.42 2.19 2.55
C VAL A 244 -30.81 1.55 2.48
N LEU A 245 -31.13 0.90 1.35
CA LEU A 245 -32.37 0.16 1.23
C LEU A 245 -32.46 -0.93 2.33
N PRO A 246 -33.60 -1.07 3.03
CA PRO A 246 -33.71 -1.99 4.17
C PRO A 246 -33.33 -3.44 3.84
N ASN A 247 -33.64 -3.92 2.65
CA ASN A 247 -33.31 -5.28 2.18
C ASN A 247 -31.83 -5.44 1.77
N ARG A 248 -31.04 -4.38 1.79
CA ARG A 248 -29.60 -4.37 1.52
C ARG A 248 -28.76 -4.14 2.77
N LEU A 249 -29.33 -3.60 3.83
CA LEU A 249 -28.65 -3.31 5.06
C LEU A 249 -28.53 -4.56 5.94
N ALA A 250 -27.32 -4.93 6.33
CA ALA A 250 -27.11 -5.99 7.30
C ALA A 250 -27.46 -5.51 8.72
N HIS A 251 -28.18 -6.35 9.45
CA HIS A 251 -28.40 -6.20 10.88
C HIS A 251 -27.18 -6.73 11.62
N GLY A 252 -26.76 -6.06 12.69
CA GLY A 252 -25.61 -6.45 13.49
C GLY A 252 -26.01 -7.34 14.67
N TYR A 253 -25.18 -8.33 14.99
CA TYR A 253 -25.45 -9.29 16.06
C TYR A 253 -24.26 -9.46 16.99
N ARG A 254 -24.54 -9.91 18.24
CA ARG A 254 -23.58 -10.54 19.14
C ARG A 254 -23.97 -11.97 19.42
N TRP A 255 -22.98 -12.82 19.68
CA TRP A 255 -23.22 -14.20 20.11
C TRP A 255 -23.15 -14.26 21.62
N GLU A 256 -24.24 -14.64 22.26
CA GLU A 256 -24.37 -14.70 23.70
C GLU A 256 -25.46 -15.73 24.07
N ASP A 257 -25.21 -16.58 25.09
CA ASP A 257 -26.11 -17.64 25.49
C ASP A 257 -26.53 -18.58 24.36
N ASP A 258 -25.59 -18.99 23.52
CA ASP A 258 -25.78 -19.85 22.35
C ASP A 258 -26.81 -19.33 21.34
N GLN A 259 -27.00 -18.02 21.25
CA GLN A 259 -27.91 -17.39 20.29
C GLN A 259 -27.40 -16.05 19.79
N TRP A 260 -27.87 -15.67 18.62
CA TRP A 260 -27.63 -14.33 18.07
C TRP A 260 -28.61 -13.34 18.72
N LYS A 261 -28.05 -12.31 19.34
CA LYS A 261 -28.80 -11.16 19.86
C LYS A 261 -28.49 -9.95 18.99
N GLU A 262 -29.54 -9.30 18.47
CA GLU A 262 -29.36 -8.13 17.61
C GLU A 262 -28.79 -6.94 18.39
N GLU A 263 -27.84 -6.24 17.78
CA GLU A 263 -27.27 -4.98 18.29
C GLU A 263 -27.99 -3.78 17.69
N PRO A 264 -28.21 -2.73 18.48
CA PRO A 264 -28.82 -1.50 17.96
C PRO A 264 -28.02 -0.88 16.80
N GLN A 265 -28.72 -0.37 15.80
CA GLN A 265 -28.10 0.42 14.75
C GLN A 265 -27.54 1.74 15.33
N LEU A 266 -26.21 1.90 15.31
CA LEU A 266 -25.57 3.14 15.72
C LEU A 266 -25.67 4.19 14.62
N ARG A 267 -26.03 5.43 14.96
CA ARG A 267 -25.93 6.57 14.02
C ARG A 267 -24.47 7.04 13.99
N HIS A 268 -24.08 7.76 12.96
CA HIS A 268 -22.81 8.47 13.00
C HIS A 268 -23.02 9.89 13.54
N GLY A 269 -22.01 10.42 14.25
CA GLY A 269 -21.91 11.77 14.76
C GLY A 269 -20.48 12.27 14.61
N ALA A 270 -19.99 13.04 15.60
CA ALA A 270 -18.63 13.57 15.62
C ALA A 270 -17.53 12.47 15.52
N PHE A 271 -17.82 11.27 16.06
CA PHE A 271 -16.92 10.11 15.94
C PHE A 271 -17.12 9.30 14.63
N GLY A 272 -18.00 9.74 13.74
CA GLY A 272 -18.25 9.07 12.46
C GLY A 272 -16.99 8.84 11.62
N ALA A 273 -16.04 9.77 11.68
CA ALA A 273 -14.77 9.70 10.95
C ALA A 273 -13.83 8.57 11.39
N MET A 274 -14.01 8.02 12.58
CA MET A 274 -13.18 6.91 13.07
C MET A 274 -13.75 5.53 12.71
N GLY A 275 -15.09 5.41 12.43
CA GLY A 275 -15.70 4.10 12.32
C GLY A 275 -17.14 4.05 11.76
N GLY A 276 -17.70 5.15 11.25
CA GLY A 276 -19.13 5.26 10.92
C GLY A 276 -19.55 4.73 9.55
N MET A 277 -18.64 4.33 8.69
CA MET A 277 -18.95 4.01 7.29
C MET A 277 -19.61 2.63 7.13
N LEU A 278 -20.49 2.54 6.13
CA LEU A 278 -21.11 1.32 5.63
C LEU A 278 -20.73 1.12 4.16
N THR A 279 -20.49 -0.13 3.76
CA THR A 279 -20.15 -0.46 2.36
C THR A 279 -20.51 -1.92 2.02
N SER A 280 -20.43 -2.25 0.73
CA SER A 280 -20.55 -3.60 0.20
C SER A 280 -19.19 -4.14 -0.29
N ILE A 281 -19.09 -5.44 -0.54
CA ILE A 281 -17.89 -6.06 -1.15
C ILE A 281 -17.61 -5.44 -2.51
N ARG A 282 -18.64 -5.20 -3.33
CA ARG A 282 -18.50 -4.60 -4.66
C ARG A 282 -17.86 -3.20 -4.59
N ASP A 283 -18.31 -2.36 -3.68
CA ASP A 283 -17.77 -1.00 -3.56
C ASP A 283 -16.40 -1.00 -2.89
N LEU A 284 -16.21 -1.81 -1.85
CA LEU A 284 -14.93 -1.92 -1.16
C LEU A 284 -13.82 -2.42 -2.09
N SER A 285 -14.16 -3.28 -3.08
CA SER A 285 -13.18 -3.75 -4.07
C SER A 285 -12.63 -2.61 -4.93
N LYS A 286 -13.45 -1.63 -5.31
CA LYS A 286 -13.01 -0.43 -6.06
C LYS A 286 -12.04 0.41 -5.22
N TYR A 287 -12.33 0.54 -3.92
CA TYR A 287 -11.49 1.26 -2.98
C TYR A 287 -10.11 0.62 -2.82
N VAL A 288 -10.05 -0.69 -2.61
CA VAL A 288 -8.78 -1.44 -2.52
C VAL A 288 -8.04 -1.43 -3.85
N ALA A 289 -8.75 -1.55 -4.98
CA ALA A 289 -8.16 -1.45 -6.31
C ALA A 289 -7.44 -0.11 -6.54
N MET A 290 -7.99 1.00 -6.05
CA MET A 290 -7.33 2.32 -6.10
C MET A 290 -5.99 2.31 -5.36
N PHE A 291 -5.89 1.71 -4.18
CA PHE A 291 -4.63 1.57 -3.45
C PHE A 291 -3.63 0.67 -4.17
N MET A 292 -4.10 -0.42 -4.76
CA MET A 292 -3.26 -1.34 -5.54
C MET A 292 -2.75 -0.67 -6.82
N ASP A 293 -3.55 0.17 -7.47
CA ASP A 293 -3.15 0.94 -8.66
C ASP A 293 -2.06 1.98 -8.36
N ALA A 294 -1.89 2.40 -7.11
CA ALA A 294 -0.78 3.26 -6.72
C ALA A 294 0.61 2.59 -6.87
N TRP A 295 0.66 1.27 -7.00
CA TRP A 295 1.87 0.47 -7.15
C TRP A 295 1.90 -0.27 -8.50
N PRO A 296 3.05 -0.34 -9.17
CA PRO A 296 4.31 0.34 -8.84
C PRO A 296 4.26 1.85 -9.17
N PRO A 297 5.24 2.66 -8.68
CA PRO A 297 5.43 4.02 -9.15
C PRO A 297 5.60 4.04 -10.67
N ARG A 298 4.90 4.93 -11.35
CA ARG A 298 4.94 5.06 -12.81
C ARG A 298 4.60 6.47 -13.26
N ASP A 299 5.04 6.83 -14.46
CA ASP A 299 4.63 8.08 -15.14
C ASP A 299 3.15 8.03 -15.54
N GLY A 300 2.59 9.15 -15.93
CA GLY A 300 1.20 9.31 -16.39
C GLY A 300 0.32 10.09 -15.41
N ALA A 301 -0.85 10.49 -15.87
CA ALA A 301 -1.81 11.25 -15.08
C ALA A 301 -2.34 10.48 -13.88
N ASP A 302 -2.72 11.20 -12.84
CA ASP A 302 -3.44 10.68 -11.69
C ASP A 302 -4.95 10.91 -11.92
N ASP A 303 -5.65 9.89 -12.41
CA ASP A 303 -7.08 9.97 -12.77
C ASP A 303 -8.01 9.68 -11.57
N GLY A 304 -7.45 9.31 -10.42
CA GLY A 304 -8.18 8.99 -9.20
C GLY A 304 -8.52 10.21 -8.34
N PRO A 305 -9.30 10.02 -7.28
CA PRO A 305 -9.68 11.10 -6.37
C PRO A 305 -8.50 11.70 -5.59
N ILE A 306 -7.39 11.00 -5.54
CA ILE A 306 -6.17 11.38 -4.80
C ILE A 306 -4.92 10.96 -5.60
N ARG A 307 -3.81 11.67 -5.44
CA ARG A 307 -2.54 11.35 -6.10
C ARG A 307 -2.04 9.94 -5.72
N ARG A 308 -1.55 9.18 -6.70
CA ARG A 308 -0.91 7.87 -6.44
C ARG A 308 0.27 7.97 -5.45
N SER A 309 1.02 9.08 -5.49
CA SER A 309 2.09 9.35 -4.52
C SER A 309 1.58 9.46 -3.08
N SER A 310 0.43 10.12 -2.87
CA SER A 310 -0.20 10.24 -1.55
C SER A 310 -0.75 8.90 -1.05
N LEU A 311 -1.32 8.07 -1.94
CA LEU A 311 -1.72 6.71 -1.60
C LEU A 311 -0.51 5.84 -1.20
N ARG A 312 0.65 5.99 -1.87
CA ARG A 312 1.88 5.29 -1.47
C ARG A 312 2.43 5.79 -0.15
N GLU A 313 2.29 7.09 0.14
CA GLU A 313 2.67 7.68 1.42
C GLU A 313 1.85 7.11 2.58
N MET A 314 0.54 6.92 2.40
CA MET A 314 -0.32 6.27 3.41
C MET A 314 0.16 4.86 3.76
N GLN A 315 0.77 4.16 2.82
CA GLN A 315 1.24 2.78 2.93
C GLN A 315 2.70 2.68 3.43
N GLN A 316 3.29 3.77 3.98
CA GLN A 316 4.60 3.72 4.62
C GLN A 316 4.48 3.40 6.11
N MET A 317 5.54 2.81 6.67
CA MET A 317 5.65 2.53 8.10
C MET A 317 6.01 3.81 8.88
N TRP A 318 4.99 4.66 9.13
CA TRP A 318 5.21 5.94 9.81
C TRP A 318 5.49 5.78 11.30
N ARG A 319 4.74 4.90 11.97
CA ARG A 319 4.95 4.63 13.41
C ARG A 319 5.09 3.13 13.64
N PRO A 320 6.29 2.65 14.02
CA PRO A 320 6.49 1.26 14.42
C PRO A 320 5.59 0.87 15.60
N ALA A 321 4.95 -0.28 15.50
CA ALA A 321 4.06 -0.82 16.54
C ALA A 321 4.64 -2.12 17.12
N VAL A 322 5.17 -3.01 16.28
CA VAL A 322 5.72 -4.31 16.68
C VAL A 322 6.97 -4.60 15.84
N ALA A 323 8.01 -5.12 16.49
CA ALA A 323 9.12 -5.80 15.84
C ALA A 323 9.40 -7.07 16.66
N ALA A 324 9.09 -8.24 16.10
CA ALA A 324 9.22 -9.51 16.78
C ALA A 324 9.76 -10.59 15.86
N ALA A 325 10.59 -11.48 16.42
CA ALA A 325 10.98 -12.74 15.81
C ALA A 325 10.17 -13.86 16.46
N SER A 326 9.64 -14.77 15.66
CA SER A 326 8.98 -15.99 16.12
C SER A 326 9.55 -17.19 15.37
N ARG A 327 9.35 -18.38 15.93
CA ARG A 327 9.65 -19.63 15.21
C ARG A 327 8.35 -20.25 14.71
N ASP A 328 8.34 -20.64 13.46
CA ASP A 328 7.28 -21.44 12.89
C ASP A 328 7.28 -22.82 13.59
N ALA A 329 6.15 -23.20 14.17
CA ALA A 329 6.05 -24.42 14.97
C ALA A 329 6.18 -25.71 14.12
N SER A 330 5.88 -25.63 12.84
CA SER A 330 5.90 -26.79 11.93
C SER A 330 7.25 -26.98 11.23
N THR A 331 7.91 -25.88 10.86
CA THR A 331 9.17 -25.90 10.09
C THR A 331 10.40 -25.59 10.93
N GLY A 332 10.23 -25.00 12.12
CA GLY A 332 11.32 -24.48 12.95
C GLY A 332 12.00 -23.23 12.39
N ALA A 333 11.56 -22.72 11.25
CA ALA A 333 12.13 -21.54 10.60
C ALA A 333 11.88 -20.27 11.41
N THR A 334 12.85 -19.36 11.42
CA THR A 334 12.68 -18.04 12.01
C THR A 334 11.80 -17.18 11.10
N GLN A 335 10.75 -16.62 11.68
CA GLN A 335 9.88 -15.65 11.03
C GLN A 335 10.09 -14.29 11.69
N LEU A 336 10.37 -13.27 10.89
CA LEU A 336 10.37 -11.88 11.32
C LEU A 336 9.01 -11.27 11.02
N ASN A 337 8.47 -10.55 11.98
CA ASN A 337 7.25 -9.75 11.80
C ASN A 337 7.53 -8.32 12.27
N VAL A 338 7.50 -7.39 11.34
CA VAL A 338 7.54 -5.96 11.63
C VAL A 338 6.19 -5.38 11.26
N ALA A 339 5.52 -4.76 12.22
CA ALA A 339 4.25 -4.08 11.99
C ALA A 339 4.36 -2.60 12.38
N ALA A 340 3.73 -1.76 11.60
CA ALA A 340 3.67 -0.33 11.82
C ALA A 340 2.30 0.22 11.42
N TYR A 341 2.02 1.44 11.83
CA TYR A 341 0.89 2.19 11.32
C TYR A 341 1.37 3.26 10.33
N GLY A 342 0.69 3.30 9.20
CA GLY A 342 0.82 4.34 8.19
C GLY A 342 -0.16 5.49 8.46
N PHE A 343 -0.80 6.00 7.42
CA PHE A 343 -1.91 6.94 7.60
C PHE A 343 -3.25 6.24 7.39
N GLY A 344 -3.91 5.89 8.48
CA GLY A 344 -5.18 5.16 8.45
C GLY A 344 -5.07 3.71 7.98
N LEU A 345 -3.88 3.12 7.95
CA LEU A 345 -3.59 1.76 7.46
C LEU A 345 -2.54 1.08 8.35
N ARG A 346 -2.64 -0.22 8.50
CA ARG A 346 -1.61 -1.08 9.09
C ARG A 346 -0.71 -1.62 7.99
N ILE A 347 0.57 -1.62 8.21
CA ILE A 347 1.58 -2.17 7.31
C ILE A 347 2.33 -3.26 8.05
N SER A 348 2.39 -4.46 7.48
CA SER A 348 3.17 -5.56 8.02
C SER A 348 4.20 -6.04 7.01
N GLN A 349 5.37 -6.38 7.51
CA GLN A 349 6.46 -6.99 6.74
C GLN A 349 6.88 -8.28 7.42
N THR A 350 6.72 -9.37 6.72
CA THR A 350 7.30 -10.67 7.05
C THR A 350 8.50 -10.94 6.15
N CYS A 351 9.17 -12.07 6.31
CA CYS A 351 10.22 -12.50 5.40
C CYS A 351 9.72 -12.71 3.96
N THR A 352 8.45 -13.04 3.78
CA THR A 352 7.86 -13.40 2.49
C THR A 352 7.05 -12.28 1.87
N PHE A 353 6.24 -11.58 2.66
CA PHE A 353 5.25 -10.63 2.16
C PHE A 353 5.31 -9.31 2.92
N ARG A 354 5.15 -8.24 2.14
CA ARG A 354 4.68 -6.96 2.66
C ARG A 354 3.18 -6.87 2.38
N ASP A 355 2.40 -6.67 3.43
CA ASP A 355 0.98 -6.44 3.29
C ASP A 355 0.54 -5.11 3.89
N VAL A 356 -0.52 -4.56 3.33
CA VAL A 356 -1.22 -3.38 3.82
C VAL A 356 -2.63 -3.81 4.17
N SER A 357 -3.13 -3.38 5.33
CA SER A 357 -4.42 -3.83 5.81
C SER A 357 -5.08 -2.81 6.74
N HIS A 358 -6.36 -2.96 6.94
CA HIS A 358 -7.07 -2.46 8.11
C HIS A 358 -8.24 -3.39 8.44
N GLY A 359 -8.41 -3.73 9.68
CA GLY A 359 -9.60 -4.38 10.20
C GLY A 359 -10.57 -3.37 10.79
N GLY A 360 -11.82 -3.78 10.94
CA GLY A 360 -12.84 -3.01 11.60
C GLY A 360 -13.63 -3.87 12.58
N GLY A 361 -13.93 -3.35 13.74
CA GLY A 361 -14.80 -3.97 14.73
C GLY A 361 -15.70 -2.92 15.38
N LEU A 362 -16.97 -3.22 15.46
CA LEU A 362 -18.00 -2.47 16.18
C LEU A 362 -18.99 -3.45 16.78
N PRO A 363 -19.83 -3.02 17.74
CA PRO A 363 -21.01 -3.80 18.09
C PRO A 363 -21.81 -4.19 16.85
N GLY A 364 -22.02 -5.48 16.67
CA GLY A 364 -22.72 -6.05 15.54
C GLY A 364 -21.89 -6.36 14.31
N PHE A 365 -20.64 -5.92 14.18
CA PHE A 365 -19.91 -6.03 12.93
C PHE A 365 -18.42 -6.31 13.08
N GLY A 366 -17.86 -7.02 12.11
CA GLY A 366 -16.44 -7.20 11.89
C GLY A 366 -16.08 -7.16 10.41
N SER A 367 -14.99 -6.50 10.06
CA SER A 367 -14.58 -6.28 8.68
C SER A 367 -13.08 -6.33 8.50
N THR A 368 -12.62 -6.54 7.27
CA THR A 368 -11.20 -6.46 6.91
C THR A 368 -11.02 -6.12 5.44
N MET A 369 -9.97 -5.38 5.16
CA MET A 369 -9.34 -5.24 3.85
C MET A 369 -7.84 -5.48 4.02
N ARG A 370 -7.25 -6.29 3.13
CA ARG A 370 -5.84 -6.64 3.13
C ARG A 370 -5.35 -6.83 1.71
N TRP A 371 -4.22 -6.25 1.35
CA TRP A 371 -3.64 -6.43 0.02
C TRP A 371 -2.13 -6.49 0.06
N LEU A 372 -1.57 -7.12 -0.97
CA LEU A 372 -0.14 -7.28 -1.21
C LEU A 372 0.26 -6.39 -2.40
N PRO A 373 0.78 -5.16 -2.18
CA PRO A 373 1.02 -4.18 -3.26
C PRO A 373 1.93 -4.70 -4.36
N GLU A 374 2.98 -5.44 -4.00
CA GLU A 374 3.97 -5.99 -4.93
C GLU A 374 3.43 -7.16 -5.75
N HIS A 375 2.43 -7.87 -5.19
CA HIS A 375 1.84 -9.08 -5.77
C HIS A 375 0.52 -8.82 -6.49
N GLY A 376 -0.04 -7.60 -6.41
CA GLY A 376 -1.29 -7.26 -7.09
C GLY A 376 -2.49 -8.10 -6.66
N VAL A 377 -2.57 -8.50 -5.39
CA VAL A 377 -3.68 -9.30 -4.82
C VAL A 377 -4.24 -8.61 -3.59
N GLY A 378 -5.56 -8.58 -3.47
CA GLY A 378 -6.28 -8.08 -2.30
C GLY A 378 -7.35 -9.06 -1.84
N ILE A 379 -7.62 -9.07 -0.54
CA ILE A 379 -8.67 -9.88 0.11
C ILE A 379 -9.49 -8.95 1.00
N ILE A 380 -10.79 -9.00 0.87
CA ILE A 380 -11.74 -8.22 1.65
C ILE A 380 -12.82 -9.14 2.23
N ALA A 381 -13.26 -8.87 3.45
CA ALA A 381 -14.36 -9.60 4.07
C ALA A 381 -15.16 -8.72 5.02
N LEU A 382 -16.47 -8.91 5.02
CA LEU A 382 -17.46 -8.19 5.83
C LEU A 382 -18.36 -9.21 6.51
N GLY A 383 -18.69 -8.99 7.79
CA GLY A 383 -19.60 -9.86 8.53
C GLY A 383 -20.37 -9.11 9.61
N ASN A 384 -21.52 -9.63 9.97
CA ASN A 384 -22.45 -9.01 10.88
C ASN A 384 -22.45 -9.62 12.31
N LEU A 385 -21.24 -9.90 12.83
CA LEU A 385 -21.04 -10.28 14.22
C LEU A 385 -20.04 -9.33 14.91
N THR A 386 -20.37 -8.93 16.13
CA THR A 386 -19.57 -8.05 16.99
C THR A 386 -18.11 -8.47 17.01
N TYR A 387 -17.22 -7.54 16.62
CA TYR A 387 -15.75 -7.67 16.67
C TYR A 387 -15.17 -8.92 15.98
N THR A 388 -15.79 -9.42 14.93
CA THR A 388 -15.23 -10.54 14.14
C THR A 388 -13.86 -10.18 13.58
N VAL A 389 -12.84 -11.00 13.89
CA VAL A 389 -11.45 -10.80 13.48
C VAL A 389 -11.09 -11.77 12.35
N TRP A 390 -10.96 -11.26 11.13
CA TRP A 390 -10.75 -12.04 9.91
C TRP A 390 -9.30 -12.51 9.66
N GLY A 391 -8.35 -12.18 10.54
CA GLY A 391 -6.92 -12.43 10.33
C GLY A 391 -6.57 -13.87 9.96
N ARG A 392 -7.18 -14.87 10.65
CA ARG A 392 -6.95 -16.30 10.35
C ARG A 392 -7.42 -16.68 8.95
N ALA A 393 -8.63 -16.28 8.57
CA ALA A 393 -9.19 -16.61 7.26
C ALA A 393 -8.40 -15.95 6.13
N THR A 394 -8.05 -14.65 6.25
CA THR A 394 -7.27 -13.94 5.23
C THR A 394 -5.83 -14.46 5.10
N THR A 395 -5.20 -14.88 6.18
CA THR A 395 -3.86 -15.50 6.12
C THR A 395 -3.94 -16.85 5.42
N ALA A 396 -4.88 -17.72 5.79
CA ALA A 396 -5.07 -19.00 5.11
C ALA A 396 -5.38 -18.82 3.60
N ALA A 397 -6.15 -17.80 3.24
CA ALA A 397 -6.41 -17.48 1.84
C ALA A 397 -5.14 -17.05 1.08
N ILE A 398 -4.27 -16.23 1.70
CA ILE A 398 -2.97 -15.84 1.10
C ILE A 398 -2.09 -17.09 0.92
N ASP A 399 -2.04 -17.98 1.90
CA ASP A 399 -1.25 -19.22 1.84
C ASP A 399 -1.74 -20.14 0.70
N LEU A 400 -3.05 -20.23 0.49
CA LEU A 400 -3.62 -20.97 -0.64
C LEU A 400 -3.23 -20.34 -1.98
N LEU A 401 -3.32 -19.03 -2.10
CA LEU A 401 -2.87 -18.31 -3.30
C LEU A 401 -1.36 -18.50 -3.55
N ALA A 402 -0.54 -18.49 -2.51
CA ALA A 402 0.90 -18.72 -2.62
C ALA A 402 1.22 -20.14 -3.15
N LYS A 403 0.50 -21.15 -2.67
CA LYS A 403 0.64 -22.56 -3.10
C LYS A 403 0.34 -22.78 -4.59
N THR A 404 -0.42 -21.89 -5.23
CA THR A 404 -0.70 -21.99 -6.69
C THR A 404 0.53 -21.70 -7.56
N GLY A 405 1.59 -21.08 -7.01
CA GLY A 405 2.72 -20.54 -7.77
C GLY A 405 2.39 -19.30 -8.59
N GLY A 406 1.14 -18.80 -8.53
CA GLY A 406 0.72 -17.57 -9.20
C GLY A 406 0.95 -16.30 -8.37
N LEU A 407 1.17 -16.42 -7.05
CA LEU A 407 1.41 -15.28 -6.17
C LEU A 407 2.90 -14.89 -6.18
N GLN A 408 3.36 -14.38 -7.31
CA GLN A 408 4.72 -13.88 -7.49
C GLN A 408 4.73 -12.35 -7.48
N PRO A 409 5.78 -11.70 -6.94
CA PRO A 409 5.90 -10.25 -7.02
C PRO A 409 6.16 -9.78 -8.46
N ARG A 410 5.89 -8.51 -8.72
CA ARG A 410 6.28 -7.89 -9.98
C ARG A 410 7.80 -7.88 -10.09
N ALA A 411 8.32 -8.32 -11.25
CA ALA A 411 9.75 -8.30 -11.56
C ALA A 411 10.22 -6.86 -11.82
N ILE A 412 11.21 -6.42 -11.06
CA ILE A 412 11.86 -5.12 -11.25
C ILE A 412 12.58 -5.15 -12.60
N GLN A 413 12.45 -4.07 -13.36
CA GLN A 413 13.09 -3.94 -14.67
C GLN A 413 14.41 -3.18 -14.54
N PRO A 414 15.50 -3.65 -15.19
CA PRO A 414 16.75 -2.91 -15.24
C PRO A 414 16.62 -1.66 -16.12
N SER A 415 17.36 -0.60 -15.80
CA SER A 415 17.54 0.52 -16.73
C SER A 415 18.42 0.12 -17.92
N HIS A 416 18.37 0.89 -19.00
CA HIS A 416 19.27 0.71 -20.14
C HIS A 416 20.75 0.80 -19.71
N ALA A 417 21.07 1.76 -18.83
CA ALA A 417 22.42 1.91 -18.29
C ALA A 417 22.90 0.66 -17.53
N LEU A 418 22.00 0.01 -16.76
CA LEU A 418 22.35 -1.24 -16.06
C LEU A 418 22.54 -2.42 -17.02
N VAL A 419 21.74 -2.50 -18.09
CA VAL A 419 21.91 -3.52 -19.15
C VAL A 419 23.24 -3.33 -19.86
N ASP A 420 23.59 -2.08 -20.22
CA ASP A 420 24.86 -1.75 -20.88
C ASP A 420 26.05 -2.07 -19.97
N ALA A 421 25.95 -1.75 -18.68
CA ALA A 421 26.96 -2.08 -17.68
C ALA A 421 27.16 -3.59 -17.53
N ARG A 422 26.07 -4.40 -17.46
CA ARG A 422 26.16 -5.86 -17.47
C ARG A 422 26.91 -6.37 -18.68
N ASN A 423 26.54 -5.88 -19.87
CA ASN A 423 27.15 -6.31 -21.13
C ASN A 423 28.64 -5.94 -21.17
N ALA A 424 29.01 -4.72 -20.75
CA ALA A 424 30.38 -4.25 -20.73
C ALA A 424 31.24 -5.02 -19.72
N VAL A 425 30.74 -5.18 -18.48
CA VAL A 425 31.45 -5.92 -17.42
C VAL A 425 31.61 -7.40 -17.80
N SER A 426 30.57 -8.02 -18.39
CA SER A 426 30.68 -9.40 -18.89
C SER A 426 31.75 -9.54 -19.98
N LYS A 427 31.88 -8.56 -20.89
CA LYS A 427 32.95 -8.53 -21.89
C LYS A 427 34.33 -8.42 -21.24
N LEU A 428 34.50 -7.56 -20.23
CA LEU A 428 35.75 -7.41 -19.50
C LEU A 428 36.15 -8.72 -18.77
N ILE A 429 35.17 -9.47 -18.27
CA ILE A 429 35.42 -10.78 -17.64
C ILE A 429 35.81 -11.82 -18.70
N VAL A 430 35.21 -11.80 -19.88
CA VAL A 430 35.58 -12.73 -20.99
C VAL A 430 36.95 -12.37 -21.55
N GLN A 431 37.22 -11.10 -21.77
CA GLN A 431 38.49 -10.57 -22.28
C GLN A 431 38.67 -9.14 -21.80
N TRP A 432 39.75 -8.89 -21.05
CA TRP A 432 40.05 -7.56 -20.54
C TRP A 432 40.39 -6.58 -21.67
N ASP A 433 39.79 -5.39 -21.60
CA ASP A 433 40.03 -4.26 -22.51
C ASP A 433 40.12 -2.97 -21.69
N ASP A 434 41.30 -2.34 -21.65
CA ASP A 434 41.56 -1.14 -20.88
C ASP A 434 40.68 0.03 -21.31
N GLN A 435 40.42 0.21 -22.62
CA GLN A 435 39.60 1.30 -23.11
C GLN A 435 38.12 1.13 -22.72
N LEU A 436 37.62 -0.11 -22.74
CA LEU A 436 36.28 -0.43 -22.26
C LEU A 436 36.19 -0.20 -20.75
N ALA A 437 37.20 -0.64 -20.01
CA ALA A 437 37.27 -0.48 -18.56
C ALA A 437 37.23 1.00 -18.15
N ASP A 438 38.05 1.85 -18.81
CA ASP A 438 38.05 3.31 -18.57
C ASP A 438 36.71 3.97 -18.91
N ARG A 439 36.10 3.58 -20.00
CA ARG A 439 34.85 4.18 -20.48
C ARG A 439 33.67 3.94 -19.54
N ILE A 440 33.60 2.76 -18.88
CA ILE A 440 32.48 2.41 -18.00
C ILE A 440 32.71 2.77 -16.54
N ALA A 441 33.94 3.04 -16.13
CA ALA A 441 34.33 3.23 -14.73
C ALA A 441 33.80 4.56 -14.16
N ALA A 442 33.24 4.50 -12.96
CA ALA A 442 33.13 5.66 -12.10
C ALA A 442 34.49 5.97 -11.49
N GLU A 443 34.65 7.20 -11.01
CA GLU A 443 35.93 7.73 -10.47
C GLU A 443 36.54 6.79 -9.41
N ASN A 444 35.71 6.25 -8.50
CA ASN A 444 36.18 5.38 -7.42
C ASN A 444 36.63 3.99 -7.86
N LEU A 445 36.17 3.49 -9.02
CA LEU A 445 36.31 2.07 -9.38
C LEU A 445 37.76 1.60 -9.39
N PHE A 446 38.67 2.44 -9.86
CA PHE A 446 40.12 2.15 -9.91
C PHE A 446 40.90 2.77 -8.77
N LEU A 447 40.27 3.60 -7.93
CA LEU A 447 40.83 4.07 -6.67
C LEU A 447 40.74 3.01 -5.57
N ASP A 448 39.61 2.31 -5.51
CA ASP A 448 39.38 1.23 -4.53
C ASP A 448 40.23 -0.01 -4.85
N ILE A 449 40.28 -0.41 -6.12
CA ILE A 449 41.11 -1.51 -6.62
C ILE A 449 41.71 -1.06 -7.96
N SER A 450 43.04 -0.96 -8.03
CA SER A 450 43.70 -0.48 -9.23
C SER A 450 43.36 -1.32 -10.47
N LYS A 451 43.41 -0.69 -11.64
CA LYS A 451 43.10 -1.34 -12.92
C LYS A 451 43.92 -2.62 -13.13
N ASP A 452 45.24 -2.57 -12.81
CA ASP A 452 46.14 -3.72 -12.94
C ASP A 452 45.74 -4.87 -12.02
N ARG A 453 45.32 -4.58 -10.80
CA ARG A 453 44.82 -5.61 -9.87
C ARG A 453 43.50 -6.23 -10.34
N ARG A 454 42.62 -5.42 -10.94
CA ARG A 454 41.37 -5.94 -11.52
C ARG A 454 41.64 -6.83 -12.73
N ARG A 455 42.60 -6.44 -13.59
CA ARG A 455 43.06 -7.27 -14.71
C ARG A 455 43.63 -8.59 -14.20
N ALA A 456 44.57 -8.54 -13.24
CA ALA A 456 45.15 -9.76 -12.64
C ALA A 456 44.07 -10.67 -12.02
N GLY A 457 43.04 -10.11 -11.37
CA GLY A 457 41.91 -10.87 -10.84
C GLY A 457 41.08 -11.58 -11.94
N ILE A 458 40.95 -10.97 -13.13
CA ILE A 458 40.32 -11.63 -14.30
C ILE A 458 41.20 -12.77 -14.82
N ASP A 459 42.54 -12.59 -14.86
CA ASP A 459 43.48 -13.63 -15.26
C ASP A 459 43.43 -14.84 -14.28
N GLU A 460 43.31 -14.59 -12.98
CA GLU A 460 43.10 -15.62 -11.97
C GLU A 460 41.78 -16.37 -12.15
N ILE A 461 40.72 -15.67 -12.51
CA ILE A 461 39.41 -16.23 -12.82
C ILE A 461 39.56 -17.18 -14.01
N HIS A 462 40.21 -16.77 -15.10
CA HIS A 462 40.44 -17.64 -16.26
C HIS A 462 41.29 -18.86 -15.91
N ALA A 463 42.34 -18.70 -15.10
CA ALA A 463 43.16 -19.79 -14.65
C ALA A 463 42.35 -20.83 -13.83
N THR A 464 41.42 -20.36 -13.00
CA THR A 464 40.59 -21.19 -12.13
C THR A 464 39.38 -21.80 -12.83
N TYR A 465 38.62 -21.00 -13.56
CA TYR A 465 37.31 -21.37 -14.12
C TYR A 465 37.31 -21.61 -15.63
N GLY A 466 38.40 -21.28 -16.35
CA GLY A 466 38.48 -21.38 -17.81
C GLY A 466 37.70 -20.26 -18.50
N ALA A 467 37.41 -20.46 -19.77
CA ALA A 467 36.64 -19.50 -20.55
C ALA A 467 35.19 -19.38 -20.03
N CYS A 468 34.70 -18.14 -19.93
CA CYS A 468 33.35 -17.82 -19.46
C CYS A 468 32.51 -17.22 -20.60
N THR A 469 31.19 -17.44 -20.54
CA THR A 469 30.21 -16.91 -21.49
C THR A 469 29.40 -15.78 -20.88
N ALA A 470 29.23 -14.69 -21.64
CA ALA A 470 28.38 -13.56 -21.23
C ALA A 470 26.89 -13.95 -21.28
N PRO A 471 26.11 -13.77 -20.21
CA PRO A 471 24.69 -14.07 -20.21
C PRO A 471 23.89 -12.93 -20.88
N THR A 472 22.64 -13.24 -21.26
CA THR A 472 21.70 -12.28 -21.86
C THR A 472 20.71 -11.70 -20.87
N SER A 473 20.65 -12.22 -19.61
CA SER A 473 19.69 -11.81 -18.59
C SER A 473 20.37 -11.57 -17.24
N PHE A 474 19.67 -10.88 -16.35
CA PHE A 474 19.99 -10.83 -14.93
C PHE A 474 19.33 -12.02 -14.21
N ASP A 475 19.95 -12.52 -13.16
CA ASP A 475 19.31 -13.46 -12.22
C ASP A 475 18.44 -12.67 -11.23
N HIS A 476 18.93 -11.48 -10.83
CA HIS A 476 18.22 -10.60 -9.91
C HIS A 476 18.48 -9.13 -10.25
N VAL A 477 17.43 -8.32 -10.27
CA VAL A 477 17.49 -6.86 -10.38
C VAL A 477 16.95 -6.29 -9.07
N GLU A 478 17.84 -5.71 -8.28
CA GLU A 478 17.48 -5.11 -6.98
C GLU A 478 16.76 -3.75 -7.18
N ASN A 479 17.28 -2.96 -8.11
CA ASN A 479 16.69 -1.69 -8.53
C ASN A 479 17.20 -1.32 -9.94
N ALA A 480 16.77 -0.18 -10.47
CA ALA A 480 17.12 0.27 -11.81
C ALA A 480 18.63 0.36 -12.10
N LEU A 481 19.48 0.48 -11.07
CA LEU A 481 20.92 0.74 -11.16
C LEU A 481 21.78 -0.32 -10.45
N ARG A 482 21.17 -1.40 -9.95
CA ARG A 482 21.88 -2.53 -9.31
C ARG A 482 21.29 -3.86 -9.72
N GLY A 483 22.16 -4.79 -10.10
CA GLY A 483 21.74 -6.13 -10.51
C GLY A 483 22.86 -7.16 -10.42
N THR A 484 22.44 -8.40 -10.44
CA THR A 484 23.31 -9.58 -10.32
C THR A 484 22.97 -10.58 -11.41
N TRP A 485 23.99 -11.20 -11.98
CA TRP A 485 23.86 -12.26 -12.98
C TRP A 485 24.90 -13.36 -12.78
N THR A 486 24.65 -14.51 -13.37
CA THR A 486 25.59 -15.63 -13.37
C THR A 486 26.21 -15.83 -14.75
N MET A 487 27.53 -15.95 -14.79
CA MET A 487 28.28 -16.36 -15.97
C MET A 487 28.61 -17.83 -15.89
N ALA A 488 28.34 -18.60 -16.95
CA ALA A 488 28.77 -19.97 -17.07
C ALA A 488 30.22 -19.99 -17.58
N CYS A 489 31.09 -20.79 -16.92
CA CYS A 489 32.48 -20.97 -17.30
C CYS A 489 32.76 -22.49 -17.49
N GLU A 490 33.87 -22.86 -18.12
CA GLU A 490 34.24 -24.25 -18.38
C GLU A 490 34.32 -25.10 -17.10
N ARG A 491 34.81 -24.55 -16.00
CA ARG A 491 35.04 -25.24 -14.72
C ARG A 491 34.23 -24.64 -13.57
N GLY A 492 33.01 -24.16 -13.85
CA GLY A 492 32.12 -23.64 -12.80
C GLY A 492 31.26 -22.45 -13.21
N ARG A 493 30.77 -21.72 -12.23
CA ARG A 493 29.90 -20.57 -12.45
C ARG A 493 30.34 -19.41 -11.57
N LEU A 494 30.24 -18.19 -12.10
CA LEU A 494 30.55 -16.95 -11.40
C LEU A 494 29.29 -16.13 -11.19
N ARG A 495 29.08 -15.61 -10.00
CA ARG A 495 28.09 -14.58 -9.70
C ARG A 495 28.76 -13.23 -9.85
N VAL A 496 28.18 -12.36 -10.68
CA VAL A 496 28.65 -11.00 -10.91
C VAL A 496 27.58 -10.02 -10.43
N THR A 497 27.98 -9.06 -9.62
CA THR A 497 27.11 -7.98 -9.12
C THR A 497 27.66 -6.64 -9.57
N VAL A 498 26.80 -5.77 -10.06
CA VAL A 498 27.17 -4.39 -10.46
C VAL A 498 26.25 -3.39 -9.77
N THR A 499 26.86 -2.28 -9.32
CA THR A 499 26.13 -1.10 -8.89
C THR A 499 26.64 0.09 -9.70
N LEU A 500 25.71 0.91 -10.20
CA LEU A 500 26.04 2.16 -10.91
C LEU A 500 26.15 3.33 -9.94
N ALA A 501 27.02 4.28 -10.26
CA ALA A 501 27.23 5.51 -9.50
C ALA A 501 26.07 6.51 -9.71
N PRO A 502 25.82 7.42 -8.75
CA PRO A 502 24.81 8.47 -8.86
C PRO A 502 25.31 9.64 -9.73
N THR A 503 25.80 9.33 -10.93
CA THR A 503 26.33 10.30 -11.92
C THR A 503 25.44 10.36 -13.15
N MET A 504 25.64 11.36 -14.00
CA MET A 504 24.95 11.51 -15.26
C MET A 504 25.98 11.62 -16.41
N PRO A 505 26.08 10.59 -17.29
CA PRO A 505 25.41 9.30 -17.23
C PRO A 505 25.87 8.42 -16.07
N PRO A 506 25.08 7.43 -15.63
CA PRO A 506 25.49 6.49 -14.59
C PRO A 506 26.65 5.61 -15.09
N THR A 507 27.71 5.49 -14.29
CA THR A 507 28.89 4.68 -14.57
C THR A 507 29.08 3.61 -13.51
N VAL A 508 29.90 2.60 -13.74
CA VAL A 508 30.09 1.47 -12.83
C VAL A 508 30.95 1.87 -11.65
N GLN A 509 30.35 1.90 -10.44
CA GLN A 509 31.08 2.18 -9.20
C GLN A 509 31.53 0.93 -8.45
N PHE A 510 30.86 -0.19 -8.68
CA PHE A 510 31.16 -1.44 -7.99
C PHE A 510 31.00 -2.64 -8.93
N ILE A 511 31.98 -3.54 -8.88
CA ILE A 511 31.95 -4.86 -9.51
C ILE A 511 32.36 -5.87 -8.45
N GLY A 512 31.44 -6.78 -8.11
CA GLY A 512 31.72 -7.95 -7.29
C GLY A 512 31.68 -9.21 -8.15
N ILE A 513 32.71 -10.04 -8.03
CA ILE A 513 32.79 -11.36 -8.70
C ILE A 513 33.07 -12.41 -7.64
N ALA A 514 32.23 -13.44 -7.58
CA ALA A 514 32.36 -14.54 -6.60
C ALA A 514 31.94 -15.86 -7.25
N PRO A 515 32.39 -17.00 -6.71
CA PRO A 515 31.84 -18.30 -7.09
C PRO A 515 30.32 -18.33 -6.90
N ALA A 516 29.57 -18.78 -7.90
CA ALA A 516 28.15 -19.00 -7.75
C ALA A 516 27.94 -20.33 -7.01
N THR A 517 27.59 -20.25 -5.73
CA THR A 517 27.16 -21.41 -4.95
C THR A 517 25.79 -21.87 -5.47
N SER A 518 25.60 -23.20 -5.55
CA SER A 518 24.39 -23.82 -6.12
C SER A 518 23.12 -23.67 -5.28
N GLN A 519 23.19 -23.05 -4.11
CA GLN A 519 22.03 -22.84 -3.25
C GLN A 519 21.67 -21.36 -3.19
N PRO A 520 20.43 -20.99 -3.56
CA PRO A 520 19.87 -19.73 -3.06
C PRO A 520 19.83 -19.78 -1.53
N PRO A 521 19.86 -18.64 -0.83
CA PRO A 521 19.68 -18.62 0.61
C PRO A 521 18.41 -19.39 0.97
N THR A 522 18.54 -20.39 1.82
CA THR A 522 17.42 -21.24 2.25
C THR A 522 16.52 -20.56 3.27
N ASP A 523 16.90 -19.38 3.72
CA ASP A 523 16.14 -18.59 4.68
C ASP A 523 15.47 -17.41 3.96
N ALA A 524 14.14 -17.39 3.96
CA ALA A 524 13.35 -16.33 3.36
C ALA A 524 13.62 -14.93 3.96
N CYS A 525 14.39 -14.87 5.06
CA CYS A 525 14.80 -13.65 5.75
C CYS A 525 16.26 -13.24 5.48
N GLN A 526 16.99 -13.94 4.60
CA GLN A 526 18.37 -13.58 4.20
C GLN A 526 18.42 -12.82 2.89
#